data_79eb2b0914da1fdae185816eaa3dee63
#
_entry.id   79eb2b0914da1fdae185816eaa3dee63
#
_cell.length_a   1.000
_cell.length_b   1.000
_cell.length_c   1.000
_cell.angle_alpha   90.00
_cell.angle_beta   90.00
_cell.angle_gamma   90.00
#
_symmetry.space_group_name_H-M   'P 1'
#
loop_
_entity.id
_entity.type
_entity.pdbx_description
1 polymer ?
#
loop_
_entity_poly.entity_id
_entity_poly.type
_entity_poly.pdbx_seq_one_letter_code
_entity_poly.pdbx_strand_id
1 'polypeptide(L)'
;ERSREVIQDPRIEQINLTTGPMAITGSTRMQATTIQLCVMLTVMEMALRDLLAELEPGGPCAIDPAGVPAQFLAHLEEMLMRLKEPALLVRLAALVEMEEATYRAGRKHNYYADRYGIDILTDTTERSPTYCTPAFRKFDDATASESWAYLFVPDETTPAAWERLIRRRPACVEWSEDETRALVAPDKLERTLETVRKISCRELMRFKVGLDGLPARRPGPGDSAAAIVSGSEVAGLASADAFYRKRLEGARSAGARIGLVAVGRATDIAPLGGGALVPGCVIVTAAVPD
;
A
#
# COMPACT_ATOMS: atom_id res chain seq x y z
N GLU A 1 -27.48 -7.65 -15.20
CA GLU A 1 -28.35 -6.67 -15.90
C GLU A 1 -27.72 -5.29 -15.92
N ARG A 2 -27.49 -4.64 -14.77
CA ARG A 2 -26.91 -3.26 -14.69
C ARG A 2 -25.59 -3.08 -15.44
N SER A 3 -24.66 -4.02 -15.31
CA SER A 3 -23.37 -3.95 -16.02
C SER A 3 -23.55 -4.00 -17.55
N ARG A 4 -24.54 -4.76 -18.04
CA ARG A 4 -24.84 -4.81 -19.47
C ARG A 4 -25.42 -3.50 -19.98
N GLU A 5 -26.31 -2.87 -19.20
CA GLU A 5 -26.87 -1.55 -19.52
C GLU A 5 -25.79 -0.50 -19.66
N VAL A 6 -24.83 -0.47 -18.71
CA VAL A 6 -23.69 0.44 -18.77
C VAL A 6 -22.81 0.16 -20.00
N ILE A 7 -22.49 -1.11 -20.25
CA ILE A 7 -21.64 -1.49 -21.41
C ILE A 7 -22.34 -1.18 -22.75
N GLN A 8 -23.65 -1.20 -22.81
CA GLN A 8 -24.41 -0.95 -24.04
C GLN A 8 -24.87 0.51 -24.20
N ASP A 9 -24.62 1.37 -23.22
CA ASP A 9 -24.99 2.79 -23.29
C ASP A 9 -24.07 3.53 -24.29
N PRO A 10 -24.59 4.08 -25.39
CA PRO A 10 -23.79 4.75 -26.41
C PRO A 10 -23.14 6.07 -25.93
N ARG A 11 -23.52 6.57 -24.76
CA ARG A 11 -22.92 7.74 -24.12
C ARG A 11 -21.65 7.40 -23.34
N ILE A 12 -21.33 6.11 -23.17
CA ILE A 12 -20.19 5.64 -22.41
C ILE A 12 -19.15 5.07 -23.36
N GLU A 13 -18.00 5.72 -23.41
CA GLU A 13 -16.83 5.18 -24.11
C GLU A 13 -16.20 4.06 -23.29
N GLN A 14 -15.90 2.95 -23.95
CA GLN A 14 -15.34 1.76 -23.33
C GLN A 14 -13.88 1.59 -23.73
N ILE A 15 -13.01 1.45 -22.71
CA ILE A 15 -11.61 1.11 -22.90
C ILE A 15 -11.40 -0.31 -22.37
N ASN A 16 -11.20 -1.27 -23.24
CA ASN A 16 -10.95 -2.65 -22.87
C ASN A 16 -9.44 -2.88 -22.61
N LEU A 17 -9.10 -3.11 -21.35
CA LEU A 17 -7.74 -3.37 -20.87
C LEU A 17 -7.56 -4.85 -20.49
N THR A 18 -7.76 -5.74 -21.45
CA THR A 18 -7.60 -7.18 -21.23
C THR A 18 -6.14 -7.56 -21.05
N THR A 19 -5.78 -8.12 -19.91
CA THR A 19 -4.40 -8.51 -19.54
C THR A 19 -4.17 -10.03 -19.50
N GLY A 20 -5.17 -10.82 -19.93
CA GLY A 20 -5.13 -12.28 -19.80
C GLY A 20 -5.48 -12.78 -18.40
N PRO A 21 -5.21 -14.06 -18.09
CA PRO A 21 -5.53 -14.63 -16.79
C PRO A 21 -4.68 -14.00 -15.68
N MET A 22 -5.28 -13.82 -14.50
CA MET A 22 -4.57 -13.31 -13.32
C MET A 22 -3.50 -14.29 -12.86
N ALA A 23 -2.37 -13.79 -12.40
CA ALA A 23 -1.30 -14.60 -11.82
C ALA A 23 -1.77 -15.44 -10.62
N ILE A 24 -2.68 -14.88 -9.83
CA ILE A 24 -3.40 -15.58 -8.77
C ILE A 24 -4.89 -15.40 -9.01
N THR A 25 -5.63 -16.50 -9.16
CA THR A 25 -7.08 -16.48 -9.36
C THR A 25 -7.77 -15.74 -8.23
N GLY A 26 -8.59 -14.75 -8.58
CA GLY A 26 -9.31 -13.90 -7.63
C GLY A 26 -8.56 -12.65 -7.17
N SER A 27 -7.24 -12.56 -7.38
CA SER A 27 -6.48 -11.34 -7.08
C SER A 27 -6.36 -10.44 -8.31
N THR A 28 -7.23 -9.43 -8.40
CA THR A 28 -7.26 -8.48 -9.52
C THR A 28 -6.14 -7.43 -9.47
N ARG A 29 -5.55 -7.19 -8.29
CA ARG A 29 -4.53 -6.16 -8.07
C ARG A 29 -3.26 -6.35 -8.88
N MET A 30 -2.80 -7.59 -9.01
CA MET A 30 -1.50 -7.87 -9.63
C MET A 30 -1.42 -7.49 -11.12
N GLN A 31 -2.54 -7.54 -11.83
CA GLN A 31 -2.56 -7.25 -13.26
C GLN A 31 -3.61 -6.21 -13.64
N ALA A 32 -4.88 -6.43 -13.28
CA ALA A 32 -5.96 -5.54 -13.69
C ALA A 32 -5.82 -4.14 -13.09
N THR A 33 -5.54 -4.00 -11.81
CA THR A 33 -5.31 -2.69 -11.17
C THR A 33 -4.05 -2.03 -11.70
N THR A 34 -2.97 -2.78 -11.89
CA THR A 34 -1.71 -2.24 -12.41
C THR A 34 -1.89 -1.64 -13.80
N ILE A 35 -2.54 -2.35 -14.74
CA ILE A 35 -2.76 -1.80 -16.09
C ILE A 35 -3.72 -0.60 -16.08
N GLN A 36 -4.75 -0.61 -15.23
CA GLN A 36 -5.63 0.55 -15.08
C GLN A 36 -4.87 1.78 -14.56
N LEU A 37 -4.02 1.62 -13.55
CA LEU A 37 -3.17 2.69 -13.03
C LEU A 37 -2.19 3.19 -14.10
N CYS A 38 -1.56 2.29 -14.86
CA CYS A 38 -0.67 2.66 -15.95
C CYS A 38 -1.36 3.55 -16.97
N VAL A 39 -2.55 3.16 -17.44
CA VAL A 39 -3.33 3.95 -18.40
C VAL A 39 -3.78 5.29 -17.80
N MET A 40 -4.31 5.27 -16.57
CA MET A 40 -4.76 6.49 -15.90
C MET A 40 -3.63 7.51 -15.70
N LEU A 41 -2.46 7.06 -15.24
CA LEU A 41 -1.29 7.93 -15.04
C LEU A 41 -0.78 8.49 -16.37
N THR A 42 -0.73 7.67 -17.43
CA THR A 42 -0.35 8.12 -18.76
C THR A 42 -1.28 9.21 -19.26
N VAL A 43 -2.59 9.02 -19.15
CA VAL A 43 -3.60 10.03 -19.57
C VAL A 43 -3.49 11.30 -18.74
N MET A 44 -3.31 11.19 -17.41
CA MET A 44 -3.14 12.35 -16.54
C MET A 44 -1.88 13.15 -16.90
N GLU A 45 -0.77 12.47 -17.19
CA GLU A 45 0.46 13.15 -17.58
C GLU A 45 0.32 13.83 -18.95
N MET A 46 -0.31 13.18 -19.92
CA MET A 46 -0.62 13.82 -21.20
C MET A 46 -1.45 15.10 -21.02
N ALA A 47 -2.53 15.02 -20.24
CA ALA A 47 -3.39 16.18 -19.98
C ALA A 47 -2.65 17.31 -19.24
N LEU A 48 -1.78 16.98 -18.28
CA LEU A 48 -0.95 17.99 -17.61
C LEU A 48 0.04 18.66 -18.58
N ARG A 49 0.66 17.92 -19.46
CA ARG A 49 1.61 18.46 -20.45
C ARG A 49 0.90 19.35 -21.47
N ASP A 50 -0.30 18.97 -21.93
CA ASP A 50 -1.14 19.79 -22.79
C ASP A 50 -1.48 21.13 -22.09
N LEU A 51 -1.94 21.08 -20.85
CA LEU A 51 -2.26 22.26 -20.08
C LEU A 51 -1.04 23.17 -19.86
N LEU A 52 0.12 22.60 -19.55
CA LEU A 52 1.35 23.37 -19.36
C LEU A 52 1.81 24.01 -20.67
N ALA A 53 1.68 23.33 -21.80
CA ALA A 53 2.00 23.88 -23.11
C ALA A 53 1.07 25.07 -23.51
N GLU A 54 -0.19 25.01 -23.09
CA GLU A 54 -1.14 26.12 -23.27
C GLU A 54 -0.81 27.34 -22.38
N LEU A 55 -0.42 27.08 -21.12
CA LEU A 55 -0.12 28.14 -20.16
C LEU A 55 1.24 28.82 -20.40
N GLU A 56 2.24 28.07 -20.84
CA GLU A 56 3.62 28.53 -21.11
C GLU A 56 4.10 28.05 -22.49
N PRO A 57 3.63 28.65 -23.59
CA PRO A 57 4.08 28.26 -24.93
C PRO A 57 5.60 28.40 -25.10
N GLY A 58 6.29 27.31 -25.39
CA GLY A 58 7.75 27.28 -25.53
C GLY A 58 8.55 27.24 -24.22
N GLY A 59 7.88 27.04 -23.08
CA GLY A 59 8.51 26.82 -21.79
C GLY A 59 9.25 25.48 -21.69
N PRO A 60 10.07 25.27 -20.63
CA PRO A 60 10.88 24.06 -20.45
C PRO A 60 10.03 22.78 -20.27
N CYS A 61 8.74 22.92 -20.02
CA CYS A 61 7.77 21.83 -19.90
C CYS A 61 7.02 21.52 -21.20
N ALA A 62 7.35 22.19 -22.31
CA ALA A 62 6.76 21.94 -23.65
C ALA A 62 7.26 20.61 -24.24
N ILE A 63 6.96 19.51 -23.57
CA ILE A 63 7.25 18.15 -24.04
C ILE A 63 6.02 17.66 -24.78
N ASP A 64 6.22 17.12 -25.99
CA ASP A 64 5.15 16.57 -26.82
C ASP A 64 4.32 15.53 -26.04
N PRO A 65 3.03 15.80 -25.73
CA PRO A 65 2.17 14.87 -25.01
C PRO A 65 2.01 13.52 -25.75
N ALA A 66 2.10 13.52 -27.09
CA ALA A 66 1.98 12.31 -27.88
C ALA A 66 3.12 11.29 -27.64
N GLY A 67 4.26 11.75 -27.15
CA GLY A 67 5.39 10.89 -26.77
C GLY A 67 5.22 10.18 -25.42
N VAL A 68 4.31 10.65 -24.54
CA VAL A 68 4.14 10.13 -23.18
C VAL A 68 3.84 8.63 -23.12
N PRO A 69 2.93 8.08 -23.93
CA PRO A 69 2.64 6.63 -23.88
C PRO A 69 3.87 5.77 -24.19
N ALA A 70 4.67 6.18 -25.18
CA ALA A 70 5.89 5.46 -25.56
C ALA A 70 6.96 5.52 -24.46
N GLN A 71 7.15 6.67 -23.84
CA GLN A 71 8.06 6.83 -22.70
C GLN A 71 7.62 5.99 -21.51
N PHE A 72 6.33 6.00 -21.19
CA PHE A 72 5.78 5.22 -20.08
C PHE A 72 5.99 3.71 -20.29
N LEU A 73 5.76 3.21 -21.51
CA LEU A 73 6.00 1.80 -21.84
C LEU A 73 7.49 1.44 -21.75
N ALA A 74 8.39 2.31 -22.22
CA ALA A 74 9.83 2.09 -22.11
C ALA A 74 10.29 2.01 -20.64
N HIS A 75 9.82 2.92 -19.79
CA HIS A 75 10.11 2.90 -18.35
C HIS A 75 9.53 1.65 -17.65
N LEU A 76 8.32 1.24 -18.02
CA LEU A 76 7.72 0.01 -17.51
C LEU A 76 8.53 -1.22 -17.89
N GLU A 77 8.98 -1.32 -19.14
CA GLU A 77 9.82 -2.41 -19.61
C GLU A 77 11.16 -2.44 -18.87
N GLU A 78 11.82 -1.29 -18.72
CA GLU A 78 13.07 -1.18 -17.96
C GLU A 78 12.87 -1.62 -16.49
N MET A 79 11.81 -1.16 -15.86
CA MET A 79 11.47 -1.57 -14.48
C MET A 79 11.27 -3.08 -14.39
N LEU A 80 10.53 -3.69 -15.32
CA LEU A 80 10.32 -5.13 -15.35
C LEU A 80 11.62 -5.91 -15.57
N MET A 81 12.54 -5.38 -16.36
CA MET A 81 13.87 -5.99 -16.54
C MET A 81 14.70 -5.92 -15.26
N ARG A 82 14.71 -4.79 -14.57
CA ARG A 82 15.38 -4.63 -13.28
C ARG A 82 14.81 -5.55 -12.20
N LEU A 83 13.49 -5.74 -12.17
CA LEU A 83 12.85 -6.68 -11.24
C LEU A 83 13.23 -8.15 -11.47
N LYS A 84 13.74 -8.50 -12.65
CA LYS A 84 14.25 -9.85 -12.99
C LYS A 84 15.72 -10.05 -12.64
N GLU A 85 16.42 -9.04 -12.16
CA GLU A 85 17.83 -9.16 -11.80
C GLU A 85 18.03 -10.21 -10.70
N PRO A 86 18.93 -11.20 -10.90
CA PRO A 86 19.12 -12.30 -9.95
C PRO A 86 19.45 -11.80 -8.53
N ALA A 87 20.25 -10.75 -8.40
CA ALA A 87 20.61 -10.18 -7.10
C ALA A 87 19.40 -9.62 -6.35
N LEU A 88 18.45 -8.99 -7.05
CA LEU A 88 17.20 -8.50 -6.47
C LEU A 88 16.30 -9.67 -6.07
N LEU A 89 16.15 -10.67 -6.94
CA LEU A 89 15.33 -11.85 -6.67
C LEU A 89 15.82 -12.64 -5.44
N VAL A 90 17.13 -12.80 -5.26
CA VAL A 90 17.71 -13.44 -4.06
C VAL A 90 17.34 -12.67 -2.78
N ARG A 91 17.40 -11.35 -2.82
CA ARG A 91 17.03 -10.50 -1.65
C ARG A 91 15.53 -10.55 -1.36
N LEU A 92 14.71 -10.51 -2.40
CA LEU A 92 13.26 -10.68 -2.26
C LEU A 92 12.91 -12.06 -1.70
N ALA A 93 13.57 -13.12 -2.17
CA ALA A 93 13.39 -14.48 -1.65
C ALA A 93 13.71 -14.55 -0.16
N ALA A 94 14.80 -13.91 0.29
CA ALA A 94 15.15 -13.86 1.71
C ALA A 94 14.09 -13.11 2.56
N LEU A 95 13.49 -12.05 2.02
CA LEU A 95 12.39 -11.36 2.69
C LEU A 95 11.14 -12.23 2.77
N VAL A 96 10.77 -12.89 1.67
CA VAL A 96 9.65 -13.84 1.61
C VAL A 96 9.84 -15.01 2.59
N GLU A 97 11.04 -15.56 2.65
CA GLU A 97 11.38 -16.62 3.61
C GLU A 97 11.22 -16.15 5.06
N MET A 98 11.64 -14.93 5.36
CA MET A 98 11.48 -14.34 6.69
C MET A 98 9.99 -14.23 7.06
N GLU A 99 9.15 -13.70 6.16
CA GLU A 99 7.72 -13.53 6.38
C GLU A 99 7.00 -14.87 6.47
N GLU A 100 7.29 -15.79 5.56
CA GLU A 100 6.69 -17.12 5.50
C GLU A 100 6.98 -17.93 6.76
N ALA A 101 8.23 -17.94 7.20
CA ALA A 101 8.61 -18.64 8.42
C ALA A 101 7.97 -18.02 9.67
N THR A 102 7.75 -16.70 9.70
CA THR A 102 6.99 -16.01 10.75
C THR A 102 5.53 -16.46 10.75
N TYR A 103 4.89 -16.49 9.58
CA TYR A 103 3.52 -16.95 9.41
C TYR A 103 3.35 -18.41 9.82
N ARG A 104 4.21 -19.30 9.31
CA ARG A 104 4.21 -20.74 9.62
C ARG A 104 4.39 -21.04 11.11
N ALA A 105 5.17 -20.20 11.80
CA ALA A 105 5.35 -20.30 13.24
C ALA A 105 4.17 -19.73 14.07
N GLY A 106 3.09 -19.26 13.41
CA GLY A 106 1.96 -18.60 14.08
C GLY A 106 2.34 -17.30 14.77
N ARG A 107 3.38 -16.62 14.27
CA ARG A 107 3.89 -15.37 14.80
C ARG A 107 3.35 -14.19 13.97
N LYS A 108 3.59 -12.96 14.43
CA LYS A 108 3.09 -11.74 13.81
C LYS A 108 4.19 -10.98 13.07
N HIS A 109 3.77 -10.26 12.04
CA HIS A 109 4.59 -9.36 11.26
C HIS A 109 4.09 -7.93 11.36
N ASN A 110 4.98 -6.95 11.53
CA ASN A 110 4.64 -5.53 11.50
C ASN A 110 5.32 -4.85 10.31
N TYR A 111 4.54 -4.16 9.51
CA TYR A 111 5.05 -3.24 8.49
C TYR A 111 5.12 -1.82 9.07
N TYR A 112 6.17 -1.10 8.69
CA TYR A 112 6.36 0.31 8.96
C TYR A 112 6.48 1.04 7.62
N ALA A 113 5.56 1.94 7.32
CA ALA A 113 5.57 2.68 6.07
C ALA A 113 4.90 4.06 6.23
N ASP A 114 5.33 5.04 5.46
CA ASP A 114 4.64 6.32 5.30
C ASP A 114 4.11 6.46 3.88
N ARG A 115 4.97 6.74 2.91
CA ARG A 115 4.55 6.99 1.52
C ARG A 115 3.87 5.79 0.86
N TYR A 116 4.33 4.59 1.17
CA TYR A 116 3.71 3.33 0.72
C TYR A 116 2.71 2.76 1.73
N GLY A 117 2.28 3.55 2.71
CA GLY A 117 1.38 3.09 3.77
C GLY A 117 0.04 2.60 3.24
N ILE A 118 -0.56 3.31 2.28
CA ILE A 118 -1.85 2.90 1.70
C ILE A 118 -1.73 1.62 0.87
N ASP A 119 -0.62 1.44 0.16
CA ASP A 119 -0.37 0.24 -0.65
C ASP A 119 -0.24 -0.98 0.25
N ILE A 120 0.56 -0.85 1.34
CA ILE A 120 0.73 -1.92 2.33
C ILE A 120 -0.60 -2.23 3.04
N LEU A 121 -1.37 -1.21 3.41
CA LEU A 121 -2.67 -1.39 4.05
C LEU A 121 -3.62 -2.16 3.12
N THR A 122 -3.70 -1.77 1.85
CA THR A 122 -4.54 -2.40 0.85
C THR A 122 -4.16 -3.86 0.66
N ASP A 123 -2.85 -4.16 0.55
CA ASP A 123 -2.37 -5.52 0.40
C ASP A 123 -2.65 -6.38 1.64
N THR A 124 -2.31 -5.90 2.81
CA THR A 124 -2.49 -6.65 4.07
C THR A 124 -3.97 -6.92 4.39
N THR A 125 -4.87 -5.99 4.08
CA THR A 125 -6.31 -6.18 4.32
C THR A 125 -6.97 -7.11 3.30
N GLU A 126 -6.46 -7.19 2.07
CA GLU A 126 -6.99 -8.11 1.05
C GLU A 126 -6.50 -9.55 1.23
N ARG A 127 -5.43 -9.78 1.97
CA ARG A 127 -4.91 -11.13 2.23
C ARG A 127 -5.93 -12.05 2.91
N SER A 128 -6.79 -11.53 3.77
CA SER A 128 -7.80 -12.30 4.47
C SER A 128 -8.71 -13.10 3.53
N PRO A 129 -9.39 -12.50 2.53
CA PRO A 129 -10.21 -13.27 1.60
C PRO A 129 -9.40 -14.09 0.59
N THR A 130 -8.22 -13.61 0.16
CA THR A 130 -7.46 -14.25 -0.92
C THR A 130 -6.58 -15.40 -0.43
N TYR A 131 -6.00 -15.29 0.75
CA TYR A 131 -5.05 -16.26 1.31
C TYR A 131 -5.54 -16.92 2.60
N CYS A 132 -6.79 -16.68 3.00
CA CYS A 132 -7.38 -17.22 4.23
C CYS A 132 -6.58 -16.89 5.49
N THR A 133 -5.88 -15.75 5.52
CA THR A 133 -5.18 -15.26 6.70
C THR A 133 -6.14 -14.56 7.65
N PRO A 134 -5.85 -14.45 8.95
CA PRO A 134 -6.67 -13.68 9.88
C PRO A 134 -6.85 -12.24 9.39
N ALA A 135 -8.09 -11.75 9.47
CA ALA A 135 -8.44 -10.41 9.06
C ALA A 135 -7.71 -9.33 9.89
N PHE A 136 -7.62 -8.12 9.35
CA PHE A 136 -7.08 -6.96 10.06
C PHE A 136 -7.96 -6.69 11.29
N ARG A 137 -7.40 -6.83 12.48
CA ARG A 137 -8.13 -6.85 13.75
C ARG A 137 -8.28 -5.44 14.33
N LYS A 138 -9.45 -5.13 14.88
CA LYS A 138 -9.65 -3.98 15.74
C LYS A 138 -8.93 -4.19 17.06
N PHE A 139 -8.25 -3.19 17.58
CA PHE A 139 -7.39 -3.34 18.76
C PHE A 139 -8.14 -3.68 20.05
N ASP A 140 -9.40 -3.32 20.14
CA ASP A 140 -10.29 -3.59 21.27
C ASP A 140 -11.17 -4.85 21.11
N ASP A 141 -11.02 -5.59 20.00
CA ASP A 141 -11.72 -6.85 19.80
C ASP A 141 -10.88 -8.03 20.29
N ALA A 142 -11.08 -8.40 21.53
CA ALA A 142 -10.40 -9.53 22.15
C ALA A 142 -10.84 -10.90 21.62
N THR A 143 -11.97 -10.95 20.87
CA THR A 143 -12.53 -12.21 20.34
C THR A 143 -12.01 -12.56 18.96
N ALA A 144 -11.58 -11.57 18.16
CA ALA A 144 -10.99 -11.79 16.87
C ALA A 144 -9.58 -12.39 16.97
N SER A 145 -9.25 -13.25 16.03
CA SER A 145 -7.88 -13.76 15.89
C SER A 145 -6.88 -12.63 15.70
N GLU A 146 -5.67 -12.78 16.23
CA GLU A 146 -4.59 -11.81 16.01
C GLU A 146 -4.28 -11.70 14.52
N SER A 147 -4.22 -10.46 14.00
CA SER A 147 -3.81 -10.23 12.62
C SER A 147 -2.39 -10.73 12.42
N TRP A 148 -2.16 -11.55 11.39
CA TRP A 148 -0.80 -11.97 11.07
C TRP A 148 0.08 -10.76 10.72
N ALA A 149 -0.38 -9.88 9.83
CA ALA A 149 0.33 -8.67 9.43
C ALA A 149 -0.44 -7.41 9.88
N TYR A 150 0.29 -6.36 10.22
CA TYR A 150 -0.28 -5.07 10.58
C TYR A 150 0.62 -3.92 10.10
N LEU A 151 0.02 -2.76 9.86
CA LEU A 151 0.73 -1.55 9.43
C LEU A 151 0.77 -0.51 10.56
N PHE A 152 1.92 0.14 10.68
CA PHE A 152 2.10 1.36 11.47
C PHE A 152 2.76 2.47 10.65
N VAL A 153 2.24 3.68 10.80
CA VAL A 153 2.77 4.91 10.21
C VAL A 153 3.34 5.84 11.29
N PRO A 154 4.15 6.85 10.93
CA PRO A 154 4.92 7.64 11.91
C PRO A 154 4.13 8.64 12.75
N ASP A 155 2.80 8.60 12.79
CA ASP A 155 1.98 9.51 13.58
C ASP A 155 1.69 8.96 14.98
N GLU A 156 1.72 9.84 15.98
CA GLU A 156 1.54 9.48 17.39
C GLU A 156 0.12 8.96 17.68
N THR A 157 -0.88 9.42 16.94
CA THR A 157 -2.29 9.08 17.19
C THR A 157 -2.96 8.45 15.97
N THR A 158 -3.89 7.55 16.21
CA THR A 158 -4.68 6.89 15.17
C THR A 158 -5.41 7.87 14.23
N PRO A 159 -6.08 8.95 14.70
CA PRO A 159 -6.70 9.90 13.79
C PRO A 159 -5.72 10.56 12.81
N ALA A 160 -4.56 11.02 13.31
CA ALA A 160 -3.51 11.61 12.47
C ALA A 160 -2.93 10.58 11.48
N ALA A 161 -2.75 9.34 11.94
CA ALA A 161 -2.29 8.24 11.11
C ALA A 161 -3.23 7.94 9.93
N TRP A 162 -4.54 7.92 10.16
CA TRP A 162 -5.53 7.76 9.09
C TRP A 162 -5.54 8.94 8.13
N GLU A 163 -5.45 10.17 8.63
CA GLU A 163 -5.37 11.38 7.79
C GLU A 163 -4.11 11.35 6.90
N ARG A 164 -2.98 10.91 7.43
CA ARG A 164 -1.74 10.68 6.67
C ARG A 164 -1.92 9.64 5.56
N LEU A 165 -2.46 8.48 5.89
CA LEU A 165 -2.64 7.38 4.94
C LEU A 165 -3.51 7.77 3.74
N ILE A 166 -4.65 8.40 3.99
CA ILE A 166 -5.61 8.73 2.93
C ILE A 166 -5.49 10.17 2.41
N ARG A 167 -4.50 10.94 2.93
CA ARG A 167 -4.21 12.34 2.54
C ARG A 167 -5.38 13.31 2.71
N ARG A 168 -6.32 12.98 3.57
CA ARG A 168 -7.47 13.79 3.97
C ARG A 168 -8.07 13.24 5.25
N ARG A 169 -8.95 14.00 5.88
CA ARG A 169 -9.74 13.44 6.99
C ARG A 169 -10.62 12.29 6.51
N PRO A 170 -10.71 11.19 7.25
CA PRO A 170 -11.65 10.13 6.93
C PRO A 170 -13.08 10.67 6.82
N ALA A 171 -13.75 10.34 5.72
CA ALA A 171 -15.16 10.63 5.49
C ALA A 171 -15.90 9.29 5.37
N CYS A 172 -16.27 8.74 6.51
CA CYS A 172 -17.03 7.50 6.58
C CYS A 172 -18.53 7.78 6.40
N VAL A 173 -19.29 6.74 6.11
CA VAL A 173 -20.74 6.86 6.06
C VAL A 173 -21.26 6.92 7.51
N GLU A 174 -21.93 8.01 7.85
CA GLU A 174 -22.52 8.23 9.18
C GLU A 174 -24.02 8.55 9.05
N TRP A 175 -24.72 7.70 8.30
CA TRP A 175 -26.17 7.83 8.16
C TRP A 175 -26.89 7.48 9.46
N SER A 176 -27.83 8.36 9.84
CA SER A 176 -28.79 8.07 10.89
C SER A 176 -29.74 6.93 10.47
N GLU A 177 -30.46 6.39 11.42
CA GLU A 177 -31.48 5.38 11.12
C GLU A 177 -32.56 5.93 10.19
N ASP A 178 -33.00 7.18 10.40
CA ASP A 178 -34.02 7.83 9.57
C ASP A 178 -33.53 8.06 8.13
N GLU A 179 -32.30 8.54 7.95
CA GLU A 179 -31.70 8.66 6.62
C GLU A 179 -31.59 7.29 5.94
N THR A 180 -31.16 6.27 6.67
CA THR A 180 -31.07 4.92 6.12
C THR A 180 -32.44 4.38 5.72
N ARG A 181 -33.48 4.61 6.53
CA ARG A 181 -34.89 4.26 6.21
C ARG A 181 -35.39 4.96 4.95
N ALA A 182 -35.01 6.22 4.75
CA ALA A 182 -35.43 6.97 3.58
C ALA A 182 -34.77 6.49 2.27
N LEU A 183 -33.57 5.91 2.36
CA LEU A 183 -32.74 5.53 1.20
C LEU A 183 -32.87 4.03 0.82
N VAL A 184 -33.30 3.16 1.73
CA VAL A 184 -33.21 1.71 1.58
C VAL A 184 -34.58 1.05 1.62
N ALA A 185 -34.79 0.06 0.75
CA ALA A 185 -36.01 -0.74 0.76
C ALA A 185 -36.18 -1.46 2.11
N PRO A 186 -37.44 -1.59 2.62
CA PRO A 186 -37.71 -2.11 3.96
C PRO A 186 -37.13 -3.50 4.23
N ASP A 187 -37.10 -4.37 3.22
CA ASP A 187 -36.55 -5.73 3.30
C ASP A 187 -35.01 -5.77 3.49
N LYS A 188 -34.31 -4.68 3.23
CA LYS A 188 -32.85 -4.55 3.35
C LYS A 188 -32.43 -3.65 4.50
N LEU A 189 -33.36 -3.01 5.16
CA LEU A 189 -33.07 -1.95 6.14
C LEU A 189 -32.17 -2.44 7.28
N GLU A 190 -32.51 -3.53 7.93
CA GLU A 190 -31.80 -4.01 9.11
C GLU A 190 -30.34 -4.38 8.78
N ARG A 191 -30.13 -5.09 7.67
CA ARG A 191 -28.80 -5.41 7.17
C ARG A 191 -27.99 -4.17 6.80
N THR A 192 -28.64 -3.16 6.24
CA THR A 192 -27.96 -1.91 5.88
C THR A 192 -27.57 -1.11 7.11
N LEU A 193 -28.46 -1.01 8.12
CA LEU A 193 -28.15 -0.37 9.40
C LEU A 193 -26.96 -1.04 10.10
N GLU A 194 -26.91 -2.36 10.10
CA GLU A 194 -25.76 -3.11 10.62
C GLU A 194 -24.46 -2.78 9.85
N THR A 195 -24.56 -2.69 8.52
CA THR A 195 -23.43 -2.35 7.66
C THR A 195 -22.94 -0.92 7.91
N VAL A 196 -23.83 0.06 7.98
CA VAL A 196 -23.51 1.47 8.26
C VAL A 196 -22.78 1.60 9.59
N ARG A 197 -23.25 0.91 10.63
CA ARG A 197 -22.55 0.91 11.93
C ARG A 197 -21.12 0.40 11.83
N LYS A 198 -20.85 -0.59 10.96
CA LYS A 198 -19.50 -1.19 10.77
C LYS A 198 -18.53 -0.33 9.97
N ILE A 199 -19.02 0.63 9.18
CA ILE A 199 -18.19 1.48 8.31
C ILE A 199 -18.10 2.94 8.78
N SER A 200 -18.52 3.24 9.99
CA SER A 200 -18.44 4.58 10.60
C SER A 200 -17.00 4.98 10.92
N CYS A 201 -16.74 6.28 11.03
CA CYS A 201 -15.44 6.80 11.50
C CYS A 201 -15.06 6.26 12.88
N ARG A 202 -16.04 6.06 13.76
CA ARG A 202 -15.81 5.43 15.08
C ARG A 202 -15.21 4.03 14.93
N GLU A 203 -15.75 3.23 14.04
CA GLU A 203 -15.25 1.87 13.80
C GLU A 203 -13.87 1.87 13.12
N LEU A 204 -13.62 2.83 12.21
CA LEU A 204 -12.31 3.00 11.59
C LEU A 204 -11.23 3.31 12.64
N MET A 205 -11.52 4.16 13.62
CA MET A 205 -10.57 4.54 14.69
C MET A 205 -10.19 3.38 15.61
N ARG A 206 -10.90 2.25 15.56
CA ARG A 206 -10.53 1.03 16.29
C ARG A 206 -9.38 0.26 15.63
N PHE A 207 -9.03 0.57 14.39
CA PHE A 207 -7.83 0.08 13.73
C PHE A 207 -6.68 1.06 13.97
N LYS A 208 -5.89 0.80 15.01
CA LYS A 208 -4.83 1.69 15.47
C LYS A 208 -3.57 1.53 14.62
N VAL A 209 -3.50 2.27 13.53
CA VAL A 209 -2.35 2.29 12.61
C VAL A 209 -1.29 3.35 12.98
N GLY A 210 -1.55 4.16 14.00
CA GLY A 210 -0.59 5.10 14.59
C GLY A 210 0.28 4.44 15.68
N LEU A 211 1.22 5.22 16.24
CA LEU A 211 2.12 4.75 17.29
C LEU A 211 1.40 4.41 18.60
N ASP A 212 0.21 4.95 18.82
CA ASP A 212 -0.68 4.60 19.92
C ASP A 212 -1.16 3.13 19.88
N GLY A 213 -1.04 2.46 18.72
CA GLY A 213 -1.31 1.03 18.58
C GLY A 213 -0.11 0.12 18.90
N LEU A 214 1.12 0.63 18.82
CA LEU A 214 2.33 -0.17 18.98
C LEU A 214 2.44 -0.92 20.33
N PRO A 215 2.04 -0.35 21.49
CA PRO A 215 2.18 -1.06 22.76
C PRO A 215 1.50 -2.42 22.80
N ALA A 216 0.34 -2.56 22.14
CA ALA A 216 -0.40 -3.81 22.08
C ALA A 216 0.19 -4.82 21.08
N ARG A 217 1.10 -4.36 20.20
CA ARG A 217 1.62 -5.17 19.09
C ARG A 217 3.16 -5.13 19.00
N ARG A 218 3.83 -4.97 20.13
CA ARG A 218 5.30 -4.98 20.17
C ARG A 218 5.84 -6.29 19.63
N PRO A 219 6.82 -6.23 18.71
CA PRO A 219 7.50 -7.43 18.24
C PRO A 219 8.23 -8.13 19.38
N GLY A 220 8.31 -9.46 19.30
CA GLY A 220 9.03 -10.32 20.22
C GLY A 220 9.79 -11.42 19.50
N PRO A 221 10.39 -12.37 20.25
CA PRO A 221 11.11 -13.49 19.65
C PRO A 221 10.25 -14.31 18.69
N GLY A 222 10.75 -14.55 17.49
CA GLY A 222 10.05 -15.27 16.42
C GLY A 222 9.10 -14.42 15.57
N ASP A 223 8.77 -13.21 16.00
CA ASP A 223 8.08 -12.22 15.16
C ASP A 223 9.01 -11.67 14.07
N SER A 224 8.46 -10.90 13.15
CA SER A 224 9.23 -10.14 12.17
C SER A 224 8.67 -8.73 11.97
N ALA A 225 9.49 -7.87 11.42
CA ALA A 225 9.10 -6.52 11.06
C ALA A 225 9.82 -6.06 9.79
N ALA A 226 9.15 -5.32 8.93
CA ALA A 226 9.74 -4.73 7.74
C ALA A 226 9.38 -3.24 7.61
N ALA A 227 10.34 -2.44 7.18
CA ALA A 227 10.10 -1.07 6.75
C ALA A 227 10.02 -1.03 5.23
N ILE A 228 9.04 -0.29 4.70
CA ILE A 228 8.87 -0.05 3.26
C ILE A 228 9.00 1.46 3.03
N VAL A 229 10.05 1.86 2.33
CA VAL A 229 10.43 3.26 2.19
C VAL A 229 10.57 3.67 0.73
N SER A 230 10.22 4.91 0.41
CA SER A 230 10.52 5.52 -0.88
C SER A 230 11.96 6.05 -0.90
N GLY A 231 12.53 6.24 -2.10
CA GLY A 231 13.85 6.83 -2.25
C GLY A 231 14.00 8.15 -1.50
N SER A 232 12.98 9.00 -1.52
CA SER A 232 13.00 10.29 -0.81
C SER A 232 13.06 10.17 0.72
N GLU A 233 12.74 9.02 1.29
CA GLU A 233 12.80 8.76 2.74
C GLU A 233 14.15 8.16 3.17
N VAL A 234 14.92 7.62 2.21
CA VAL A 234 16.21 6.95 2.50
C VAL A 234 17.21 7.87 3.18
N ALA A 235 17.30 9.12 2.75
CA ALA A 235 18.23 10.09 3.36
C ALA A 235 17.94 10.30 4.86
N GLY A 236 16.67 10.24 5.26
CA GLY A 236 16.25 10.36 6.66
C GLY A 236 16.65 9.17 7.53
N LEU A 237 16.90 8.00 6.94
CA LEU A 237 17.26 6.78 7.69
C LEU A 237 18.61 6.88 8.42
N ALA A 238 19.49 7.81 8.04
CA ALA A 238 20.79 8.02 8.68
C ALA A 238 20.64 8.47 10.14
N SER A 239 19.58 9.19 10.49
CA SER A 239 19.29 9.62 11.85
C SER A 239 18.90 8.44 12.74
N ALA A 240 19.48 8.36 13.94
CA ALA A 240 19.11 7.36 14.95
C ALA A 240 17.65 7.51 15.42
N ASP A 241 17.11 8.73 15.38
CA ASP A 241 15.74 9.04 15.76
C ASP A 241 14.74 8.85 14.63
N ALA A 242 15.20 8.50 13.42
CA ALA A 242 14.32 8.21 12.30
C ALA A 242 13.30 7.12 12.65
N PHE A 243 12.04 7.35 12.29
CA PHE A 243 10.94 6.44 12.60
C PHE A 243 11.28 4.99 12.24
N TYR A 244 11.68 4.73 11.00
CA TYR A 244 11.98 3.38 10.52
C TYR A 244 13.14 2.72 11.26
N ARG A 245 14.25 3.45 11.41
CA ARG A 245 15.43 2.94 12.09
C ARG A 245 15.12 2.57 13.53
N LYS A 246 14.47 3.46 14.28
CA LYS A 246 14.06 3.23 15.67
C LYS A 246 13.13 2.02 15.81
N ARG A 247 12.21 1.82 14.83
CA ARG A 247 11.29 0.68 14.85
C ARG A 247 12.02 -0.63 14.54
N LEU A 248 12.88 -0.67 13.54
CA LEU A 248 13.65 -1.85 13.19
C LEU A 248 14.66 -2.23 14.28
N GLU A 249 15.38 -1.27 14.85
CA GLU A 249 16.30 -1.50 15.98
C GLU A 249 15.55 -2.04 17.21
N GLY A 250 14.39 -1.46 17.53
CA GLY A 250 13.54 -1.93 18.62
C GLY A 250 13.04 -3.35 18.39
N ALA A 251 12.58 -3.67 17.19
CA ALA A 251 12.14 -5.02 16.83
C ALA A 251 13.28 -6.04 16.93
N ARG A 252 14.46 -5.71 16.38
CA ARG A 252 15.66 -6.56 16.48
C ARG A 252 16.07 -6.80 17.92
N SER A 253 16.11 -5.75 18.72
CA SER A 253 16.47 -5.84 20.15
C SER A 253 15.49 -6.70 20.94
N ALA A 254 14.23 -6.77 20.49
CA ALA A 254 13.21 -7.65 21.05
C ALA A 254 13.27 -9.10 20.51
N GLY A 255 14.26 -9.44 19.66
CA GLY A 255 14.44 -10.77 19.10
C GLY A 255 13.64 -11.08 17.84
N ALA A 256 13.03 -10.07 17.20
CA ALA A 256 12.36 -10.22 15.93
C ALA A 256 13.34 -10.15 14.75
N ARG A 257 13.02 -10.83 13.66
CA ARG A 257 13.72 -10.67 12.38
C ARG A 257 13.26 -9.38 11.70
N ILE A 258 14.16 -8.73 10.96
CA ILE A 258 13.89 -7.42 10.38
C ILE A 258 14.24 -7.35 8.90
N GLY A 259 13.45 -6.59 8.15
CA GLY A 259 13.62 -6.31 6.73
C GLY A 259 13.44 -4.82 6.40
N LEU A 260 14.03 -4.39 5.30
CA LEU A 260 13.88 -3.06 4.73
C LEU A 260 13.73 -3.19 3.22
N VAL A 261 12.67 -2.64 2.67
CA VAL A 261 12.46 -2.50 1.23
C VAL A 261 12.53 -1.02 0.88
N ALA A 262 13.39 -0.66 -0.05
CA ALA A 262 13.49 0.70 -0.55
C ALA A 262 13.25 0.71 -2.07
N VAL A 263 12.31 1.55 -2.51
CA VAL A 263 11.96 1.74 -3.92
C VAL A 263 12.18 3.20 -4.28
N GLY A 264 13.00 3.47 -5.29
CA GLY A 264 13.30 4.84 -5.69
C GLY A 264 14.33 4.89 -6.81
N ARG A 265 14.72 6.11 -7.22
CA ARG A 265 15.80 6.28 -8.20
C ARG A 265 17.10 5.66 -7.67
N ALA A 266 17.94 5.19 -8.57
CA ALA A 266 19.20 4.56 -8.20
C ALA A 266 20.07 5.46 -7.27
N THR A 267 20.09 6.76 -7.53
CA THR A 267 20.80 7.76 -6.71
C THR A 267 20.25 7.88 -5.28
N ASP A 268 18.93 7.78 -5.13
CA ASP A 268 18.26 7.95 -3.84
C ASP A 268 18.47 6.74 -2.92
N ILE A 269 18.50 5.53 -3.50
CA ILE A 269 18.65 4.26 -2.75
C ILE A 269 20.12 3.81 -2.61
N ALA A 270 21.06 4.41 -3.35
CA ALA A 270 22.48 4.07 -3.30
C ALA A 270 23.08 4.01 -1.89
N PRO A 271 22.74 4.89 -0.94
CA PRO A 271 23.27 4.83 0.43
C PRO A 271 23.02 3.50 1.15
N LEU A 272 22.00 2.74 0.73
CA LEU A 272 21.68 1.43 1.31
C LEU A 272 22.54 0.28 0.75
N GLY A 273 23.27 0.52 -0.34
CA GLY A 273 24.17 -0.48 -0.96
C GLY A 273 25.46 -0.72 -0.19
N GLY A 274 25.85 0.19 0.72
CA GLY A 274 27.11 0.16 1.46
C GLY A 274 27.11 -0.59 2.80
N GLY A 275 26.01 -1.18 3.21
CA GLY A 275 25.92 -1.93 4.46
C GLY A 275 24.57 -1.81 5.15
N ALA A 276 24.33 -2.70 6.11
CA ALA A 276 23.08 -2.73 6.86
C ALA A 276 22.96 -1.49 7.77
N LEU A 277 21.96 -0.66 7.52
CA LEU A 277 21.58 0.45 8.38
C LEU A 277 21.30 -0.04 9.82
N VAL A 278 20.77 -1.24 9.92
CA VAL A 278 20.58 -1.99 11.16
C VAL A 278 21.17 -3.40 10.97
N PRO A 279 22.10 -3.83 11.84
CA PRO A 279 22.72 -5.15 11.71
C PRO A 279 21.71 -6.30 11.64
N GLY A 280 21.91 -7.24 10.71
CA GLY A 280 21.04 -8.39 10.51
C GLY A 280 19.72 -8.09 9.78
N CYS A 281 19.57 -6.89 9.20
CA CYS A 281 18.43 -6.51 8.38
C CYS A 281 18.56 -7.09 6.96
N VAL A 282 17.51 -7.73 6.47
CA VAL A 282 17.37 -8.10 5.05
C VAL A 282 17.03 -6.83 4.27
N ILE A 283 17.93 -6.37 3.41
CA ILE A 283 17.74 -5.15 2.62
C ILE A 283 17.44 -5.50 1.17
N VAL A 284 16.30 -5.00 0.69
CA VAL A 284 15.87 -5.07 -0.71
C VAL A 284 15.83 -3.66 -1.27
N THR A 285 16.58 -3.40 -2.34
CA THR A 285 16.57 -2.12 -3.05
C THR A 285 16.09 -2.34 -4.48
N ALA A 286 15.03 -1.66 -4.87
CA ALA A 286 14.50 -1.69 -6.22
C ALA A 286 14.63 -0.29 -6.85
N ALA A 287 15.52 -0.19 -7.85
CA ALA A 287 15.70 1.05 -8.59
C ALA A 287 14.59 1.21 -9.64
N VAL A 288 13.98 2.39 -9.67
CA VAL A 288 13.06 2.80 -10.74
C VAL A 288 13.81 3.66 -11.76
N PRO A 289 13.37 3.72 -13.05
CA PRO A 289 13.88 4.66 -14.04
C PRO A 289 13.79 6.12 -13.57
N ASP A 290 14.71 6.97 -14.04
CA ASP A 290 14.73 8.40 -13.77
C ASP A 290 13.62 9.16 -14.51
#